data_4b274db0580a5080c85efbac2f274e7a
#
_entry.id   4b274db0580a5080c85efbac2f274e7a
#
_cell.length_a   1.000
_cell.length_b   1.000
_cell.length_c   1.000
_cell.angle_alpha   90.00
_cell.angle_beta   90.00
_cell.angle_gamma   90.00
#
_symmetry.space_group_name_H-M   'P 1'
#
loop_
_entity.id
_entity.type
_entity.pdbx_description
1 polymer ?
#
loop_
_entity_poly.entity_id
_entity_poly.type
_entity_poly.pdbx_seq_one_letter_code
_entity_poly.pdbx_strand_id
1 'polypeptide(L)'
;HVVDIENLIGPDHRGATVDQIQAVLAEYRELVGAKEDDLFFYGANPGLRVQVMLATGSNQVRGYKGKDGADRALLDVVGSDWVVGQFDRVCVASGDHAFAPLARSLKGEGLHVTVVSRPMSVSAELYTAASEHLVLGEGLAAA
;
A
#
# COMPACT_ATOMS: atom_id res chain seq x y z
N HIS A 1 4.97 -5.84 1.67
CA HIS A 1 3.94 -4.95 1.12
C HIS A 1 3.49 -3.94 2.16
N VAL A 2 3.49 -2.66 1.80
CA VAL A 2 3.02 -1.54 2.61
C VAL A 2 1.74 -1.04 1.95
N VAL A 3 0.59 -1.37 2.53
CA VAL A 3 -0.71 -1.23 1.87
C VAL A 3 -1.56 -0.18 2.58
N ASP A 4 -1.77 0.94 1.92
CA ASP A 4 -2.69 2.00 2.33
C ASP A 4 -4.07 1.71 1.73
N ILE A 5 -4.93 1.11 2.53
CA ILE A 5 -6.27 0.65 2.08
C ILE A 5 -7.12 1.81 1.55
N GLU A 6 -7.12 2.93 2.23
CA GLU A 6 -7.94 4.08 1.83
C GLU A 6 -7.53 4.61 0.46
N ASN A 7 -6.24 4.69 0.20
CA ASN A 7 -5.71 5.16 -1.07
C ASN A 7 -6.04 4.19 -2.21
N LEU A 8 -6.00 2.87 -1.96
CA LEU A 8 -6.35 1.88 -2.97
C LEU A 8 -7.84 1.90 -3.31
N ILE A 9 -8.72 2.10 -2.33
CA ILE A 9 -10.16 2.15 -2.56
C ILE A 9 -10.55 3.48 -3.20
N GLY A 10 -10.00 4.58 -2.71
CA GLY A 10 -10.26 5.91 -3.23
C GLY A 10 -11.25 6.74 -2.40
N PRO A 11 -11.86 7.77 -3.01
CA PRO A 11 -12.67 8.75 -2.26
C PRO A 11 -13.83 8.16 -1.46
N ASP A 12 -14.36 7.03 -1.87
CA ASP A 12 -15.51 6.37 -1.21
C ASP A 12 -15.10 5.38 -0.11
N HIS A 13 -13.85 5.43 0.34
CA HIS A 13 -13.30 4.46 1.29
C HIS A 13 -14.05 4.38 2.63
N ARG A 14 -14.68 5.46 3.08
CA ARG A 14 -15.36 5.51 4.39
C ARG A 14 -16.51 4.50 4.52
N GLY A 15 -17.19 4.20 3.43
CA GLY A 15 -18.27 3.23 3.38
C GLY A 15 -17.85 1.87 2.83
N ALA A 16 -16.55 1.59 2.74
CA ALA A 16 -16.05 0.36 2.13
C ALA A 16 -16.52 -0.88 2.87
N THR A 17 -17.05 -1.84 2.12
CA THR A 17 -17.45 -3.15 2.64
C THR A 17 -16.27 -4.11 2.65
N VAL A 18 -16.40 -5.20 3.42
CA VAL A 18 -15.42 -6.29 3.41
C VAL A 18 -15.20 -6.82 1.99
N ASP A 19 -16.26 -7.01 1.22
CA ASP A 19 -16.16 -7.52 -0.16
C ASP A 19 -15.42 -6.56 -1.08
N GLN A 20 -15.61 -5.24 -0.95
CA GLN A 20 -14.88 -4.24 -1.71
C GLN A 20 -13.39 -4.25 -1.38
N ILE A 21 -13.05 -4.36 -0.10
CA ILE A 21 -11.66 -4.45 0.34
C ILE A 21 -11.01 -5.72 -0.18
N GLN A 22 -11.70 -6.86 -0.08
CA GLN A 22 -11.19 -8.14 -0.62
C GLN A 22 -10.96 -8.06 -2.12
N ALA A 23 -11.87 -7.45 -2.87
CA ALA A 23 -11.75 -7.32 -4.33
C ALA A 23 -10.53 -6.49 -4.72
N VAL A 24 -10.32 -5.34 -4.09
CA VAL A 24 -9.16 -4.48 -4.42
C VAL A 24 -7.85 -5.13 -4.01
N LEU A 25 -7.82 -5.85 -2.90
CA LEU A 25 -6.61 -6.57 -2.47
C LEU A 25 -6.30 -7.76 -3.36
N ALA A 26 -7.30 -8.48 -3.85
CA ALA A 26 -7.11 -9.57 -4.81
C ALA A 26 -6.50 -9.05 -6.11
N GLU A 27 -7.01 -7.94 -6.63
CA GLU A 27 -6.44 -7.28 -7.81
C GLU A 27 -4.99 -6.82 -7.57
N TYR A 28 -4.74 -6.19 -6.43
CA TYR A 28 -3.40 -5.76 -6.04
C TYR A 28 -2.43 -6.94 -6.00
N ARG A 29 -2.80 -8.03 -5.32
CA ARG A 29 -1.96 -9.21 -5.18
C ARG A 29 -1.62 -9.84 -6.53
N GLU A 30 -2.58 -9.93 -7.41
CA GLU A 30 -2.38 -10.44 -8.77
C GLU A 30 -1.43 -9.54 -9.56
N LEU A 31 -1.66 -8.22 -9.49
CA LEU A 31 -0.86 -7.24 -10.23
C LEU A 31 0.62 -7.27 -9.85
N VAL A 32 0.93 -7.40 -8.57
CA VAL A 32 2.33 -7.42 -8.07
C VAL A 32 2.93 -8.82 -8.00
N GLY A 33 2.16 -9.87 -8.27
CA GLY A 33 2.61 -11.25 -8.11
C GLY A 33 2.93 -11.61 -6.67
N ALA A 34 2.08 -11.20 -5.72
CA ALA A 34 2.28 -11.45 -4.31
C ALA A 34 2.30 -12.95 -3.99
N LYS A 35 3.21 -13.35 -3.10
CA LYS A 35 3.38 -14.73 -2.64
C LYS A 35 2.76 -14.91 -1.26
N GLU A 36 2.45 -16.16 -0.89
CA GLU A 36 1.84 -16.49 0.40
C GLU A 36 2.73 -16.14 1.59
N ASP A 37 4.04 -16.23 1.43
CA ASP A 37 5.03 -15.92 2.46
C ASP A 37 5.46 -14.45 2.50
N ASP A 38 4.91 -13.61 1.63
CA ASP A 38 5.17 -12.19 1.66
C ASP A 38 4.60 -11.54 2.93
N LEU A 39 5.33 -10.57 3.46
CA LEU A 39 4.89 -9.81 4.63
C LEU A 39 4.04 -8.61 4.19
N PHE A 40 2.88 -8.46 4.84
CA PHE A 40 1.94 -7.38 4.57
C PHE A 40 1.75 -6.50 5.80
N PHE A 41 1.91 -5.20 5.62
CA PHE A 41 1.48 -4.17 6.58
C PHE A 41 0.29 -3.43 5.99
N TYR A 42 -0.82 -3.41 6.72
CA TYR A 42 -2.04 -2.72 6.30
C TYR A 42 -2.25 -1.48 7.13
N GLY A 43 -2.49 -0.36 6.47
CA GLY A 43 -2.89 0.89 7.10
C GLY A 43 -4.30 1.28 6.69
N ALA A 44 -5.10 1.69 7.67
CA ALA A 44 -6.45 2.16 7.46
C ALA A 44 -6.88 3.08 8.59
N ASN A 45 -7.83 3.96 8.32
CA ASN A 45 -8.49 4.75 9.36
C ASN A 45 -9.11 3.80 10.40
N PRO A 46 -9.06 4.12 11.71
CA PRO A 46 -9.68 3.29 12.75
C PRO A 46 -11.13 2.89 12.48
N GLY A 47 -11.89 3.72 11.76
CA GLY A 47 -13.26 3.41 11.35
C GLY A 47 -13.39 2.25 10.36
N LEU A 48 -12.33 1.88 9.65
CA LEU A 48 -12.29 0.75 8.72
C LEU A 48 -11.55 -0.47 9.28
N ARG A 49 -11.02 -0.39 10.47
CA ARG A 49 -10.16 -1.42 11.03
C ARG A 49 -10.81 -2.80 11.04
N VAL A 50 -12.05 -2.90 11.49
CA VAL A 50 -12.76 -4.18 11.58
C VAL A 50 -12.96 -4.78 10.17
N GLN A 51 -13.40 -3.98 9.22
CA GLN A 51 -13.59 -4.44 7.84
C GLN A 51 -12.29 -4.94 7.21
N VAL A 52 -11.19 -4.24 7.45
CA VAL A 52 -9.87 -4.65 6.95
C VAL A 52 -9.40 -5.93 7.63
N MET A 53 -9.59 -6.06 8.94
CA MET A 53 -9.27 -7.30 9.66
C MET A 53 -10.05 -8.48 9.12
N LEU A 54 -11.35 -8.32 8.87
CA LEU A 54 -12.20 -9.37 8.31
C LEU A 54 -11.80 -9.71 6.86
N ALA A 55 -11.46 -8.70 6.07
CA ALA A 55 -11.07 -8.89 4.67
C ALA A 55 -9.73 -9.59 4.51
N THR A 56 -8.78 -9.34 5.41
CA THR A 56 -7.40 -9.83 5.31
C THR A 56 -7.09 -11.03 6.20
N GLY A 57 -7.89 -11.26 7.23
CA GLY A 57 -7.57 -12.21 8.29
C GLY A 57 -6.42 -11.76 9.20
N SER A 58 -5.96 -10.51 9.06
CA SER A 58 -4.84 -9.96 9.82
C SER A 58 -5.33 -9.10 10.97
N ASN A 59 -4.74 -9.29 12.16
CA ASN A 59 -4.95 -8.40 13.30
C ASN A 59 -3.94 -7.26 13.36
N GLN A 60 -3.06 -7.15 12.36
CA GLN A 60 -1.99 -6.15 12.27
C GLN A 60 -2.40 -4.95 11.39
N VAL A 61 -3.64 -4.52 11.50
CA VAL A 61 -4.12 -3.31 10.82
C VAL A 61 -3.81 -2.10 11.68
N ARG A 62 -3.12 -1.13 11.10
CA ARG A 62 -2.62 0.06 11.79
C ARG A 62 -3.28 1.32 11.27
N GLY A 63 -3.50 2.28 12.15
CA GLY A 63 -4.05 3.57 11.78
C GLY A 63 -4.17 4.48 12.98
N TYR A 64 -3.91 5.76 12.76
CA TYR A 64 -4.14 6.82 13.74
C TYR A 64 -5.40 7.59 13.36
N LYS A 65 -6.03 8.23 14.33
CA LYS A 65 -7.14 9.14 14.10
C LYS A 65 -6.64 10.39 13.36
N GLY A 66 -7.51 10.95 12.52
CA GLY A 66 -7.27 12.20 11.84
C GLY A 66 -6.72 12.07 10.44
N LYS A 67 -6.38 13.19 9.84
CA LYS A 67 -5.87 13.26 8.48
C LYS A 67 -4.53 12.51 8.35
N ASP A 68 -4.40 11.73 7.29
CA ASP A 68 -3.18 10.97 6.97
C ASP A 68 -2.76 9.98 8.08
N GLY A 69 -3.73 9.56 8.91
CA GLY A 69 -3.46 8.65 10.03
C GLY A 69 -2.99 7.27 9.60
N ALA A 70 -3.51 6.74 8.48
CA ALA A 70 -3.06 5.47 7.91
C ALA A 70 -1.62 5.55 7.43
N ASP A 71 -1.27 6.60 6.71
CA ASP A 71 0.09 6.83 6.20
C ASP A 71 1.11 6.94 7.34
N ARG A 72 0.79 7.76 8.35
CA ARG A 72 1.67 7.93 9.51
C ARG A 72 1.88 6.62 10.26
N ALA A 73 0.81 5.84 10.45
CA ALA A 73 0.91 4.55 11.14
C ALA A 73 1.77 3.55 10.38
N LEU A 74 1.66 3.50 9.05
CA LEU A 74 2.49 2.65 8.21
C LEU A 74 3.97 3.09 8.25
N LEU A 75 4.23 4.38 8.13
CA LEU A 75 5.59 4.91 8.16
C LEU A 75 6.28 4.70 9.51
N ASP A 76 5.53 4.74 10.61
CA ASP A 76 6.06 4.46 11.95
C ASP A 76 6.48 3.00 12.13
N VAL A 77 5.82 2.07 11.43
CA VAL A 77 6.08 0.63 11.55
C VAL A 77 7.17 0.16 10.60
N VAL A 78 7.16 0.70 9.37
CA VAL A 78 8.09 0.28 8.32
C VAL A 78 9.36 1.15 8.40
N GLY A 79 10.23 0.82 9.36
CA GLY A 79 11.53 1.46 9.45
C GLY A 79 12.44 0.99 8.32
N SER A 80 13.08 1.94 7.61
CA SER A 80 13.93 1.64 6.46
C SER A 80 15.08 0.68 6.79
N ASP A 81 15.73 0.86 7.94
CA ASP A 81 16.88 0.05 8.34
C ASP A 81 16.51 -1.42 8.52
N TRP A 82 15.37 -1.68 9.12
CA TRP A 82 14.88 -3.04 9.30
C TRP A 82 14.53 -3.69 7.95
N VAL A 83 13.86 -2.97 7.08
CA VAL A 83 13.43 -3.47 5.76
C VAL A 83 14.64 -3.81 4.88
N VAL A 84 15.65 -2.96 4.86
CA VAL A 84 16.89 -3.17 4.09
C VAL A 84 17.59 -4.48 4.47
N GLY A 85 17.60 -4.82 5.76
CA GLY A 85 18.23 -6.04 6.24
C GLY A 85 17.45 -7.32 5.97
N GLN A 86 16.15 -7.23 5.63
CA GLN A 86 15.27 -8.39 5.56
C GLN A 86 14.72 -8.68 4.16
N PHE A 87 14.66 -7.68 3.28
CA PHE A 87 13.96 -7.79 2.01
C PHE A 87 14.80 -7.21 0.86
N ASP A 88 14.56 -7.71 -0.35
CA ASP A 88 15.15 -7.20 -1.58
C ASP A 88 14.19 -6.30 -2.34
N ARG A 89 12.90 -6.45 -2.09
CA ARG A 89 11.84 -5.76 -2.80
C ARG A 89 10.75 -5.27 -1.85
N VAL A 90 10.27 -4.07 -2.09
CA VAL A 90 9.14 -3.48 -1.35
C VAL A 90 8.10 -2.98 -2.34
N CYS A 91 6.84 -3.34 -2.07
CA CYS A 91 5.70 -2.81 -2.80
C CYS A 91 4.96 -1.80 -1.91
N VAL A 92 4.79 -0.59 -2.39
CA VAL A 92 4.03 0.46 -1.72
C VAL A 92 2.71 0.64 -2.47
N ALA A 93 1.62 0.23 -1.85
CA ALA A 93 0.28 0.34 -2.41
C ALA A 93 -0.36 1.64 -1.94
N SER A 94 0.05 2.74 -2.54
CA SER A 94 -0.46 4.09 -2.31
C SER A 94 0.07 5.02 -3.39
N GLY A 95 -0.68 6.07 -3.69
CA GLY A 95 -0.22 7.16 -4.54
C GLY A 95 0.24 8.39 -3.77
N ASP A 96 0.18 8.36 -2.45
CA ASP A 96 0.42 9.53 -1.61
C ASP A 96 1.91 9.92 -1.54
N HIS A 97 2.18 11.22 -1.65
CA HIS A 97 3.53 11.77 -1.58
C HIS A 97 4.22 11.50 -0.23
N ALA A 98 3.47 11.22 0.83
CA ALA A 98 4.02 10.92 2.15
C ALA A 98 4.97 9.70 2.14
N PHE A 99 4.80 8.78 1.18
CA PHE A 99 5.66 7.60 1.02
C PHE A 99 6.91 7.85 0.17
N ALA A 100 7.05 9.02 -0.44
CA ALA A 100 8.20 9.31 -1.29
C ALA A 100 9.56 9.27 -0.54
N PRO A 101 9.70 9.82 0.68
CA PRO A 101 10.96 9.69 1.42
C PRO A 101 11.35 8.24 1.71
N LEU A 102 10.39 7.40 2.09
CA LEU A 102 10.61 5.98 2.31
C LEU A 102 11.07 5.29 1.02
N ALA A 103 10.39 5.52 -0.08
CA ALA A 103 10.72 4.93 -1.38
C ALA A 103 12.13 5.33 -1.83
N ARG A 104 12.49 6.61 -1.70
CA ARG A 104 13.85 7.10 -2.04
C ARG A 104 14.91 6.43 -1.18
N SER A 105 14.67 6.32 0.13
CA SER A 105 15.60 5.71 1.06
C SER A 105 15.85 4.24 0.72
N LEU A 106 14.79 3.47 0.49
CA LEU A 106 14.89 2.04 0.16
C LEU A 106 15.58 1.81 -1.19
N LYS A 107 15.22 2.60 -2.19
CA LYS A 107 15.84 2.54 -3.52
C LYS A 107 17.33 2.90 -3.44
N GLY A 108 17.68 3.91 -2.64
CA GLY A 108 19.06 4.30 -2.39
C GLY A 108 19.91 3.22 -1.73
N GLU A 109 19.28 2.34 -0.94
CA GLU A 109 19.93 1.19 -0.31
C GLU A 109 19.93 -0.06 -1.23
N GLY A 110 19.50 0.07 -2.47
CA GLY A 110 19.55 -1.01 -3.46
C GLY A 110 18.30 -1.89 -3.55
N LEU A 111 17.24 -1.58 -2.83
CA LEU A 111 16.00 -2.33 -2.95
C LEU A 111 15.24 -1.92 -4.22
N HIS A 112 14.50 -2.87 -4.76
CA HIS A 112 13.54 -2.60 -5.82
C HIS A 112 12.21 -2.13 -5.19
N VAL A 113 11.76 -0.92 -5.51
CA VAL A 113 10.53 -0.33 -4.96
C VAL A 113 9.48 -0.24 -6.06
N THR A 114 8.44 -1.05 -5.91
CA THR A 114 7.26 -1.01 -6.78
C THR A 114 6.18 -0.16 -6.11
N VAL A 115 5.69 0.85 -6.78
CA VAL A 115 4.55 1.65 -6.33
C VAL A 115 3.32 1.25 -7.11
N VAL A 116 2.22 1.01 -6.41
CA VAL A 116 0.92 0.67 -7.01
C VAL A 116 -0.10 1.71 -6.60
N SER A 117 -0.77 2.30 -7.56
CA SER A 117 -1.78 3.32 -7.30
C SER A 117 -3.02 3.10 -8.16
N ARG A 118 -4.11 3.79 -7.80
CA ARG A 118 -5.26 3.95 -8.69
C ARG A 118 -4.85 4.81 -9.89
N PRO A 119 -5.60 4.74 -11.01
CA PRO A 119 -5.34 5.62 -12.16
C PRO A 119 -5.27 7.09 -11.74
N MET A 120 -4.25 7.80 -12.21
CA MET A 120 -4.05 9.24 -12.00
C MET A 120 -3.96 9.68 -10.54
N SER A 121 -3.65 8.79 -9.61
CA SER A 121 -3.58 9.11 -8.17
C SER A 121 -2.17 9.15 -7.59
N VAL A 122 -1.15 8.80 -8.37
CA VAL A 122 0.24 8.85 -7.90
C VAL A 122 0.77 10.28 -7.93
N SER A 123 1.41 10.70 -6.83
CA SER A 123 2.13 11.98 -6.79
C SER A 123 3.39 11.93 -7.64
N ALA A 124 3.80 13.09 -8.16
CA ALA A 124 5.04 13.18 -8.95
C ALA A 124 6.28 12.76 -8.14
N GLU A 125 6.30 13.13 -6.87
CA GLU A 125 7.41 12.79 -5.97
C GLU A 125 7.52 11.28 -5.76
N LEU A 126 6.41 10.60 -5.51
CA LEU A 126 6.40 9.16 -5.31
C LEU A 126 6.71 8.40 -6.60
N TYR A 127 6.16 8.84 -7.72
CA TYR A 127 6.46 8.28 -9.04
C TYR A 127 7.97 8.32 -9.33
N THR A 128 8.61 9.45 -9.07
CA THR A 128 10.05 9.64 -9.29
C THR A 128 10.89 8.78 -8.35
N ALA A 129 10.42 8.58 -7.13
CA ALA A 129 11.12 7.80 -6.10
C ALA A 129 11.06 6.29 -6.34
N ALA A 130 10.09 5.80 -7.10
CA ALA A 130 9.88 4.37 -7.34
C ALA A 130 10.87 3.79 -8.36
N SER A 131 11.11 2.48 -8.28
CA SER A 131 11.80 1.72 -9.31
C SER A 131 10.86 1.40 -10.48
N GLU A 132 9.59 1.11 -10.15
CA GLU A 132 8.52 0.92 -11.14
C GLU A 132 7.18 1.38 -10.56
N HIS A 133 6.26 1.73 -11.44
CA HIS A 133 4.90 2.12 -11.08
C HIS A 133 3.88 1.27 -11.84
N LEU A 134 2.97 0.65 -11.10
CA LEU A 134 1.87 -0.14 -11.63
C LEU A 134 0.54 0.53 -11.28
N VAL A 135 -0.44 0.39 -12.14
CA VAL A 135 -1.76 1.02 -11.97
C VAL A 135 -2.85 -0.03 -11.88
N LEU A 136 -3.66 0.06 -10.83
CA LEU A 136 -4.82 -0.80 -10.64
C LEU A 136 -5.80 -0.61 -11.81
N GLY A 137 -6.36 -1.71 -12.29
CA GLY A 137 -7.38 -1.69 -13.34
C GLY A 137 -6.85 -1.70 -14.78
N GLU A 138 -5.59 -1.36 -15.03
CA GLU A 138 -5.04 -1.36 -16.40
C GLU A 138 -5.03 -2.76 -17.02
N GLY A 139 -4.69 -3.78 -16.25
CA GLY A 139 -4.71 -5.16 -16.72
C GLY A 139 -6.11 -5.69 -17.01
N LEU A 140 -7.11 -5.20 -16.29
CA LEU A 140 -8.51 -5.55 -16.48
C LEU A 140 -9.12 -4.80 -17.68
N ALA A 141 -8.68 -3.58 -17.92
CA ALA A 141 -9.14 -2.76 -19.05
C ALA A 141 -8.64 -3.29 -20.40
N ALA A 142 -7.54 -4.03 -20.41
CA ALA A 142 -6.97 -4.64 -21.62
C ALA A 142 -7.61 -6.00 -21.97
N ALA A 143 -8.37 -6.56 -21.06
CA ALA A 143 -9.09 -7.82 -21.28
C ALA A 143 -10.52 -7.56 -21.76
#